data_933c03d889a7fb05ebc444f6aad0d5b4
#
_entry.id   933c03d889a7fb05ebc444f6aad0d5b4
#
_cell.length_a   1.000
_cell.length_b   1.000
_cell.length_c   1.000
_cell.angle_alpha   90.00
_cell.angle_beta   90.00
_cell.angle_gamma   90.00
#
_symmetry.space_group_name_H-M   'P 1'
#
loop_
_entity.id
_entity.type
_entity.pdbx_description
1 polymer ?
#
loop_
_entity_poly.entity_id
_entity_poly.type
_entity_poly.pdbx_seq_one_letter_code
_entity_poly.pdbx_strand_id
1 'polypeptide(L)'
;MGTGTGTGTGTGMKNKATNFIVVSGLAVALASSSVSAQVEDQISRNFSISPRIKLTETWSDNVSISSGQNGKESGFISELTPGIRIDAKTARLKAYFDYALTEQNYSTSSGRNRSQNALNTFGTFEAVSNWLYLDFSGIIAQQAISAFAPQSPSGSSINSNSTETSTYRLSPYIRGRIAGNVDYSLRYNWSTTNSNASAVSSIDVSDWSGQLRGGTGLQNLNWSLDATQQTSSYSLGRTTDAERLYGTATYTIVPQLRVSMSGGRESNNYASQNMESRATHGFGFDWSPTERTEISAFKERRFFGNGHRYSISHRFPLSSIRYSDTRDVSVLPNQFTTIGLGTIFDMFYQICTQQLSSLYSDAVQLNQAANTCAANLVGQFGVPPNAQVTSSFLSSRATIQRSQQLALAFQGVQNTLTVIFNRNESQSIFAAGAVNDTFSQNNTTNILQRGFSINIAHNLSAITHVSLTTSRQKSTGNGNNRLEATTSMYQANLNSNLGARTTGGITIRHTKFENSTNPFTENAIIGTVSVIF
;
A
#
# COMPACT_ATOMS: atom_id res chain seq x y z
N MET A 1 -50.30 62.91 25.78
CA MET A 1 -49.99 63.76 24.63
C MET A 1 -49.18 63.00 23.65
N GLY A 2 -49.69 62.72 22.52
CA GLY A 2 -49.21 62.54 21.17
C GLY A 2 -48.80 61.09 20.81
N THR A 3 -49.63 60.23 20.40
CA THR A 3 -50.24 59.87 19.07
C THR A 3 -49.21 59.68 17.94
N GLY A 4 -49.20 58.48 17.36
CA GLY A 4 -48.50 58.19 16.13
C GLY A 4 -48.60 56.72 15.70
N THR A 5 -49.75 56.35 15.14
CA THR A 5 -50.03 55.08 14.46
C THR A 5 -49.36 55.00 13.10
N GLY A 6 -48.83 53.87 12.70
CA GLY A 6 -48.35 53.56 11.35
C GLY A 6 -48.33 52.06 11.07
N THR A 7 -49.44 51.59 10.53
CA THR A 7 -49.60 50.24 9.93
C THR A 7 -48.94 50.20 8.57
N GLY A 8 -48.03 49.25 8.32
CA GLY A 8 -47.43 48.92 7.03
C GLY A 8 -47.37 47.44 6.82
N THR A 9 -48.37 46.85 6.14
CA THR A 9 -48.36 45.50 5.62
C THR A 9 -47.43 45.40 4.40
N GLY A 10 -46.30 44.72 4.53
CA GLY A 10 -45.38 44.38 3.47
C GLY A 10 -45.30 42.89 3.24
N THR A 11 -45.96 42.40 2.20
CA THR A 11 -45.85 41.02 1.68
C THR A 11 -44.43 40.77 1.17
N GLY A 12 -43.64 40.06 1.92
CA GLY A 12 -42.31 39.63 1.53
C GLY A 12 -42.33 38.44 0.58
N MET A 13 -42.11 38.70 -0.70
CA MET A 13 -41.76 37.67 -1.67
C MET A 13 -40.46 37.01 -1.27
N LYS A 14 -40.50 35.68 -1.03
CA LYS A 14 -39.33 34.83 -0.88
C LYS A 14 -38.66 34.69 -2.25
N ASN A 15 -37.63 35.47 -2.52
CA ASN A 15 -36.71 35.25 -3.61
C ASN A 15 -35.88 33.97 -3.31
N LYS A 16 -36.17 32.87 -4.01
CA LYS A 16 -35.25 31.76 -4.16
C LYS A 16 -34.07 32.26 -4.98
N ALA A 17 -32.96 32.57 -4.31
CA ALA A 17 -31.70 32.80 -4.99
C ALA A 17 -31.22 31.46 -5.58
N THR A 18 -31.43 31.32 -6.89
CA THR A 18 -30.79 30.26 -7.70
C THR A 18 -29.32 30.65 -7.82
N ASN A 19 -28.47 30.07 -6.99
CA ASN A 19 -27.02 30.22 -7.15
C ASN A 19 -26.61 29.48 -8.43
N PHE A 20 -26.55 30.16 -9.54
CA PHE A 20 -25.78 29.76 -10.70
C PHE A 20 -24.31 29.86 -10.32
N ILE A 21 -23.64 28.72 -10.14
CA ILE A 21 -22.19 28.63 -10.06
C ILE A 21 -21.69 28.95 -11.48
N VAL A 22 -21.24 30.17 -11.67
CA VAL A 22 -20.47 30.57 -12.84
C VAL A 22 -19.14 29.84 -12.75
N VAL A 23 -18.97 28.79 -13.53
CA VAL A 23 -17.66 28.20 -13.80
C VAL A 23 -16.87 29.24 -14.57
N SER A 24 -16.16 30.09 -13.84
CA SER A 24 -15.21 31.03 -14.43
C SER A 24 -14.08 30.19 -15.01
N GLY A 25 -14.10 29.97 -16.32
CA GLY A 25 -12.99 29.38 -17.03
C GLY A 25 -11.73 30.20 -16.81
N LEU A 26 -10.88 29.73 -15.91
CA LEU A 26 -9.53 30.27 -15.76
C LEU A 26 -8.72 29.79 -16.98
N ALA A 27 -8.75 30.54 -18.05
CA ALA A 27 -7.83 30.41 -19.17
C ALA A 27 -6.43 30.80 -18.66
N VAL A 28 -5.66 29.83 -18.18
CA VAL A 28 -4.24 30.02 -17.93
C VAL A 28 -3.55 30.11 -19.27
N ALA A 29 -3.28 31.35 -19.71
CA ALA A 29 -2.41 31.64 -20.82
C ALA A 29 -0.99 31.21 -20.47
N LEU A 30 -0.60 29.99 -20.85
CA LEU A 30 0.78 29.51 -20.78
C LEU A 30 1.55 30.23 -21.92
N ALA A 31 2.29 31.28 -21.55
CA ALA A 31 3.32 31.85 -22.39
C ALA A 31 4.40 30.79 -22.61
N SER A 32 4.43 30.19 -23.78
CA SER A 32 5.52 29.34 -24.24
C SER A 32 6.75 30.20 -24.52
N SER A 33 7.65 30.34 -23.53
CA SER A 33 9.00 30.81 -23.77
C SER A 33 9.83 29.64 -24.32
N SER A 34 10.14 29.69 -25.61
CA SER A 34 11.13 28.85 -26.26
C SER A 34 12.52 29.23 -25.74
N VAL A 35 13.02 28.48 -24.76
CA VAL A 35 14.41 28.51 -24.34
C VAL A 35 15.17 27.48 -25.15
N SER A 36 16.23 27.93 -25.82
CA SER A 36 17.08 27.18 -26.74
C SER A 36 17.72 25.96 -26.08
N ALA A 37 17.35 24.78 -26.57
CA ALA A 37 17.87 23.50 -26.15
C ALA A 37 19.17 23.16 -26.90
N GLN A 38 20.32 23.31 -26.26
CA GLN A 38 21.58 22.69 -26.75
C GLN A 38 22.56 22.17 -25.68
N VAL A 39 22.20 22.20 -24.38
CA VAL A 39 23.01 21.58 -23.31
C VAL A 39 22.22 20.47 -22.57
N GLU A 40 21.00 20.18 -23.02
CA GLU A 40 19.99 19.38 -22.28
C GLU A 40 20.10 17.86 -22.47
N ASP A 41 20.89 17.37 -23.44
CA ASP A 41 20.74 15.98 -23.91
C ASP A 41 21.42 14.90 -23.02
N GLN A 42 22.28 15.30 -22.09
CA GLN A 42 22.89 14.34 -21.15
C GLN A 42 22.27 14.37 -19.74
N ILE A 43 21.73 15.51 -19.32
CA ILE A 43 21.07 15.64 -18.02
C ILE A 43 19.66 15.02 -18.10
N SER A 44 18.97 15.13 -19.20
CA SER A 44 17.63 14.59 -19.45
C SER A 44 17.56 13.05 -19.43
N ARG A 45 18.67 12.35 -19.65
CA ARG A 45 18.74 10.88 -19.55
C ARG A 45 18.83 10.38 -18.11
N ASN A 46 19.32 11.20 -17.20
CA ASN A 46 19.57 10.81 -15.82
C ASN A 46 18.47 11.27 -14.84
N PHE A 47 17.76 12.33 -15.19
CA PHE A 47 16.68 12.91 -14.39
C PHE A 47 15.47 13.23 -15.27
N SER A 48 14.31 12.82 -14.80
CA SER A 48 13.02 13.18 -15.40
C SER A 48 12.17 13.87 -14.35
N ILE A 49 11.67 15.06 -14.63
CA ILE A 49 10.78 15.83 -13.77
C ILE A 49 9.46 15.99 -14.52
N SER A 50 8.37 15.55 -13.94
CA SER A 50 7.03 15.53 -14.53
C SER A 50 6.03 16.18 -13.57
N PRO A 51 5.85 17.50 -13.63
CA PRO A 51 4.77 18.17 -12.93
C PRO A 51 3.41 17.71 -13.47
N ARG A 52 2.40 17.66 -12.61
CA ARG A 52 1.04 17.28 -13.00
C ARG A 52 0.01 18.05 -12.20
N ILE A 53 -1.16 18.22 -12.81
CA ILE A 53 -2.35 18.73 -12.14
C ILE A 53 -3.49 17.78 -12.45
N LYS A 54 -4.23 17.37 -11.41
CA LYS A 54 -5.44 16.56 -11.53
C LYS A 54 -6.61 17.31 -10.93
N LEU A 55 -7.69 17.42 -11.66
CA LEU A 55 -8.99 17.89 -11.20
C LEU A 55 -9.92 16.68 -11.08
N THR A 56 -10.62 16.55 -9.95
CA THR A 56 -11.63 15.52 -9.73
C THR A 56 -12.89 16.16 -9.19
N GLU A 57 -14.02 15.89 -9.84
CA GLU A 57 -15.35 16.26 -9.39
C GLU A 57 -16.14 15.00 -9.04
N THR A 58 -16.57 14.90 -7.79
CA THR A 58 -17.35 13.79 -7.28
C THR A 58 -18.73 14.28 -6.87
N TRP A 59 -19.77 13.77 -7.52
CA TRP A 59 -21.11 13.82 -6.95
C TRP A 59 -21.35 12.57 -6.12
N SER A 60 -21.83 12.75 -4.89
CA SER A 60 -22.18 11.63 -4.00
C SER A 60 -23.55 11.86 -3.37
N ASP A 61 -24.35 10.80 -3.26
CA ASP A 61 -25.63 10.82 -2.52
C ASP A 61 -25.43 10.76 -1.00
N ASN A 62 -24.17 10.56 -0.54
CA ASN A 62 -23.82 10.44 0.89
C ASN A 62 -22.38 10.91 1.15
N VAL A 63 -22.14 12.22 1.06
CA VAL A 63 -20.81 12.83 1.23
C VAL A 63 -20.16 12.51 2.58
N SER A 64 -20.98 12.45 3.63
CA SER A 64 -20.54 12.21 5.02
C SER A 64 -20.49 10.73 5.39
N ILE A 65 -20.77 9.79 4.46
CA ILE A 65 -20.88 8.34 4.71
C ILE A 65 -21.59 8.02 6.03
N SER A 66 -22.70 8.74 6.25
CA SER A 66 -23.52 8.60 7.47
C SER A 66 -24.55 7.51 7.33
N SER A 67 -25.01 6.97 8.47
CA SER A 67 -26.15 6.06 8.52
C SER A 67 -27.45 6.79 8.13
N GLY A 68 -28.38 6.06 7.49
CA GLY A 68 -29.66 6.64 7.06
C GLY A 68 -30.52 7.22 8.19
N GLN A 69 -30.22 6.95 9.47
CA GLN A 69 -30.91 7.51 10.63
C GLN A 69 -30.65 9.02 10.82
N ASN A 70 -29.47 9.52 10.40
CA ASN A 70 -29.11 10.94 10.48
C ASN A 70 -29.31 11.70 9.17
N GLY A 71 -29.95 11.05 8.17
CA GLY A 71 -30.11 11.57 6.82
C GLY A 71 -28.83 11.48 5.99
N LYS A 72 -29.00 11.09 4.73
CA LYS A 72 -27.92 11.18 3.75
C LYS A 72 -27.79 12.61 3.27
N GLU A 73 -26.56 13.11 3.19
CA GLU A 73 -26.24 14.42 2.65
C GLU A 73 -25.64 14.25 1.27
N SER A 74 -26.38 14.63 0.22
CA SER A 74 -25.88 14.63 -1.15
C SER A 74 -25.15 15.93 -1.47
N GLY A 75 -24.09 15.84 -2.25
CA GLY A 75 -23.31 17.02 -2.60
C GLY A 75 -22.19 16.73 -3.58
N PHE A 76 -21.50 17.80 -3.94
CA PHE A 76 -20.29 17.74 -4.75
C PHE A 76 -19.05 17.88 -3.88
N ILE A 77 -18.01 17.14 -4.27
CA ILE A 77 -16.67 17.24 -3.73
C ILE A 77 -15.75 17.59 -4.90
N SER A 78 -15.16 18.79 -4.84
CA SER A 78 -14.21 19.27 -5.83
C SER A 78 -12.81 19.11 -5.29
N GLU A 79 -11.95 18.39 -6.01
CA GLU A 79 -10.59 18.11 -5.61
C GLU A 79 -9.60 18.63 -6.65
N LEU A 80 -8.69 19.49 -6.22
CA LEU A 80 -7.55 19.95 -7.03
C LEU A 80 -6.28 19.31 -6.48
N THR A 81 -5.56 18.58 -7.33
CA THR A 81 -4.37 17.83 -6.93
C THR A 81 -3.17 18.21 -7.80
N PRO A 82 -2.42 19.28 -7.46
CA PRO A 82 -1.08 19.50 -7.99
C PRO A 82 -0.14 18.42 -7.47
N GLY A 83 0.80 17.99 -8.31
CA GLY A 83 1.79 16.99 -7.96
C GLY A 83 3.04 17.09 -8.82
N ILE A 84 4.10 16.46 -8.34
CA ILE A 84 5.38 16.37 -9.03
C ILE A 84 5.95 14.97 -8.90
N ARG A 85 6.42 14.45 -10.02
CA ARG A 85 7.15 13.19 -10.08
C ARG A 85 8.57 13.47 -10.55
N ILE A 86 9.55 12.87 -9.86
CA ILE A 86 10.96 12.95 -10.20
C ILE A 86 11.50 11.52 -10.24
N ASP A 87 12.05 11.13 -11.37
CA ASP A 87 12.79 9.88 -11.53
C ASP A 87 14.27 10.21 -11.75
N ALA A 88 15.17 9.64 -10.92
CA ALA A 88 16.60 9.78 -11.03
C ALA A 88 17.25 8.43 -11.32
N LYS A 89 18.07 8.34 -12.36
CA LYS A 89 18.75 7.12 -12.80
C LYS A 89 20.20 7.43 -13.18
N THR A 90 21.01 7.75 -12.18
CA THR A 90 22.45 7.95 -12.37
C THR A 90 23.24 6.68 -12.06
N ALA A 91 24.55 6.69 -12.30
CA ALA A 91 25.42 5.56 -11.95
C ALA A 91 25.39 5.21 -10.45
N ARG A 92 25.23 6.22 -9.56
CA ARG A 92 25.26 6.06 -8.10
C ARG A 92 23.93 6.28 -7.40
N LEU A 93 22.97 6.97 -8.04
CA LEU A 93 21.66 7.27 -7.47
C LEU A 93 20.56 6.72 -8.37
N LYS A 94 19.75 5.83 -7.81
CA LYS A 94 18.49 5.35 -8.40
C LYS A 94 17.37 5.74 -7.44
N ALA A 95 16.56 6.70 -7.81
CA ALA A 95 15.53 7.23 -6.94
C ALA A 95 14.26 7.57 -7.71
N TYR A 96 13.16 7.46 -7.00
CA TYR A 96 11.83 7.83 -7.42
C TYR A 96 11.21 8.69 -6.32
N PHE A 97 10.64 9.81 -6.71
CA PHE A 97 9.91 10.72 -5.83
C PHE A 97 8.60 11.09 -6.50
N ASP A 98 7.48 10.90 -5.81
CA ASP A 98 6.15 11.30 -6.26
C ASP A 98 5.41 11.94 -5.09
N TYR A 99 5.14 13.24 -5.19
CA TYR A 99 4.40 14.00 -4.20
C TYR A 99 3.18 14.64 -4.83
N ALA A 100 2.07 14.63 -4.12
CA ALA A 100 0.84 15.31 -4.49
C ALA A 100 0.16 15.92 -3.27
N LEU A 101 -0.36 17.13 -3.42
CA LEU A 101 -1.22 17.80 -2.45
C LEU A 101 -2.63 17.84 -3.03
N THR A 102 -3.63 17.33 -2.29
CA THR A 102 -5.03 17.35 -2.71
C THR A 102 -5.82 18.31 -1.84
N GLU A 103 -6.34 19.36 -2.44
CA GLU A 103 -7.29 20.29 -1.80
C GLU A 103 -8.71 19.81 -2.07
N GLN A 104 -9.48 19.57 -1.00
CA GLN A 104 -10.85 19.06 -1.07
C GLN A 104 -11.84 20.11 -0.59
N ASN A 105 -12.79 20.48 -1.46
CA ASN A 105 -13.85 21.45 -1.17
C ASN A 105 -15.20 20.75 -1.24
N TYR A 106 -16.01 20.93 -0.21
CA TYR A 106 -17.34 20.31 -0.08
C TYR A 106 -18.44 21.36 -0.27
N SER A 107 -19.35 21.12 -1.22
CA SER A 107 -20.44 22.05 -1.54
C SER A 107 -21.46 22.23 -0.41
N THR A 108 -21.66 21.19 0.41
CA THR A 108 -22.67 21.15 1.46
C THR A 108 -22.12 21.42 2.85
N SER A 109 -20.80 21.37 3.02
CA SER A 109 -20.13 21.46 4.33
C SER A 109 -18.78 22.16 4.21
N SER A 110 -18.78 23.45 3.82
CA SER A 110 -17.55 24.23 3.59
C SER A 110 -16.62 24.30 4.82
N GLY A 111 -17.14 24.21 6.05
CA GLY A 111 -16.34 24.10 7.27
C GLY A 111 -15.55 22.80 7.41
N ARG A 112 -15.69 21.84 6.49
CA ARG A 112 -14.98 20.56 6.45
C ARG A 112 -13.99 20.46 5.29
N ASN A 113 -13.74 21.56 4.60
CA ASN A 113 -12.68 21.61 3.57
C ASN A 113 -11.35 21.21 4.20
N ARG A 114 -10.57 20.45 3.47
CA ARG A 114 -9.30 19.91 3.97
C ARG A 114 -8.28 19.71 2.87
N SER A 115 -7.02 19.68 3.25
CA SER A 115 -5.91 19.27 2.41
C SER A 115 -5.38 17.90 2.83
N GLN A 116 -4.92 17.12 1.87
CA GLN A 116 -4.32 15.80 2.08
C GLN A 116 -3.00 15.73 1.33
N ASN A 117 -1.96 15.24 2.02
CA ASN A 117 -0.68 14.95 1.40
C ASN A 117 -0.62 13.50 0.96
N ALA A 118 0.03 13.26 -0.16
CA ALA A 118 0.42 11.96 -0.63
C ALA A 118 1.89 11.99 -1.07
N LEU A 119 2.70 11.12 -0.52
CA LEU A 119 4.11 10.95 -0.87
C LEU A 119 4.39 9.49 -1.11
N ASN A 120 5.09 9.20 -2.19
CA ASN A 120 5.70 7.90 -2.42
C ASN A 120 7.11 8.13 -2.96
N THR A 121 8.11 7.83 -2.15
CA THR A 121 9.51 7.98 -2.54
C THR A 121 10.32 6.80 -2.07
N PHE A 122 11.22 6.39 -2.90
CA PHE A 122 12.26 5.43 -2.55
C PHE A 122 13.51 5.67 -3.39
N GLY A 123 14.65 5.27 -2.87
CA GLY A 123 15.89 5.35 -3.64
C GLY A 123 17.00 4.57 -2.98
N THR A 124 18.00 4.30 -3.78
CA THR A 124 19.28 3.72 -3.37
C THR A 124 20.41 4.62 -3.85
N PHE A 125 21.24 5.05 -2.94
CA PHE A 125 22.45 5.79 -3.20
C PHE A 125 23.68 4.91 -2.92
N GLU A 126 24.55 4.75 -3.90
CA GLU A 126 25.84 4.06 -3.76
C GLU A 126 26.90 5.07 -3.31
N ALA A 127 27.15 5.13 -2.00
CA ALA A 127 28.08 6.09 -1.42
C ALA A 127 29.54 5.69 -1.71
N VAL A 128 29.87 4.40 -1.58
CA VAL A 128 31.16 3.83 -1.97
C VAL A 128 30.91 2.69 -2.94
N SER A 129 31.56 2.73 -4.08
CA SER A 129 31.35 1.79 -5.20
C SER A 129 31.42 0.34 -4.74
N ASN A 130 30.35 -0.41 -5.00
CA ASN A 130 30.18 -1.83 -4.69
C ASN A 130 30.31 -2.22 -3.21
N TRP A 131 30.30 -1.23 -2.28
CA TRP A 131 30.53 -1.52 -0.88
C TRP A 131 29.51 -0.86 0.07
N LEU A 132 29.35 0.48 0.05
CA LEU A 132 28.48 1.21 0.95
C LEU A 132 27.29 1.79 0.19
N TYR A 133 26.12 1.48 0.65
CA TYR A 133 24.85 1.90 0.09
C TYR A 133 23.97 2.57 1.15
N LEU A 134 23.12 3.46 0.70
CA LEU A 134 22.08 4.08 1.51
C LEU A 134 20.73 3.93 0.80
N ASP A 135 19.83 3.13 1.36
CA ASP A 135 18.45 3.08 0.92
C ASP A 135 17.63 4.08 1.72
N PHE A 136 16.71 4.77 1.06
CA PHE A 136 15.74 5.64 1.70
C PHE A 136 14.36 5.43 1.10
N SER A 137 13.32 5.59 1.91
CA SER A 137 11.93 5.59 1.44
C SER A 137 11.06 6.48 2.30
N GLY A 138 10.00 7.02 1.71
CA GLY A 138 9.01 7.82 2.39
C GLY A 138 7.63 7.58 1.79
N ILE A 139 6.63 7.38 2.65
CA ILE A 139 5.24 7.19 2.27
C ILE A 139 4.38 8.09 3.15
N ILE A 140 3.55 8.93 2.55
CA ILE A 140 2.46 9.64 3.21
C ILE A 140 1.17 9.19 2.55
N ALA A 141 0.23 8.67 3.34
CA ALA A 141 -1.04 8.17 2.84
C ALA A 141 -2.15 8.25 3.89
N GLN A 142 -3.39 8.34 3.42
CA GLN A 142 -4.57 8.23 4.27
C GLN A 142 -4.81 6.76 4.63
N GLN A 143 -5.03 6.48 5.92
CA GLN A 143 -5.24 5.13 6.42
C GLN A 143 -6.42 5.04 7.37
N ALA A 144 -7.07 3.88 7.40
CA ALA A 144 -8.14 3.61 8.35
C ALA A 144 -7.59 3.38 9.77
N ILE A 145 -8.21 4.02 10.76
CA ILE A 145 -7.87 3.84 12.16
C ILE A 145 -8.38 2.49 12.66
N SER A 146 -9.64 2.15 12.33
CA SER A 146 -10.31 0.92 12.79
C SER A 146 -10.76 0.06 11.62
N ALA A 147 -10.65 -1.27 11.78
CA ALA A 147 -11.15 -2.27 10.84
C ALA A 147 -12.67 -2.39 10.82
N PHE A 148 -13.38 -1.83 11.82
CA PHE A 148 -14.82 -2.01 12.03
C PHE A 148 -15.65 -0.76 11.77
N ALA A 149 -15.00 0.38 11.55
CA ALA A 149 -15.67 1.65 11.27
C ALA A 149 -15.76 1.93 9.75
N PRO A 150 -16.66 2.83 9.33
CA PRO A 150 -16.81 3.21 7.92
C PRO A 150 -15.49 3.63 7.29
N GLN A 151 -15.26 3.25 6.04
CA GLN A 151 -14.07 3.63 5.28
C GLN A 151 -14.50 4.24 3.94
N SER A 152 -13.89 5.37 3.59
CA SER A 152 -14.09 6.00 2.29
C SER A 152 -13.28 5.27 1.21
N PRO A 153 -13.91 4.77 0.14
CA PRO A 153 -13.20 4.07 -0.94
C PRO A 153 -12.20 4.95 -1.70
N SER A 154 -12.44 6.26 -1.75
CA SER A 154 -11.60 7.22 -2.48
C SER A 154 -10.78 8.13 -1.57
N GLY A 155 -11.00 8.07 -0.25
CA GLY A 155 -10.41 9.04 0.68
C GLY A 155 -11.05 10.43 0.64
N SER A 156 -12.01 10.68 -0.27
CA SER A 156 -12.64 11.99 -0.42
C SER A 156 -13.85 12.19 0.48
N SER A 157 -14.57 11.14 0.87
CA SER A 157 -15.74 11.28 1.75
C SER A 157 -15.32 11.70 3.16
N ILE A 158 -16.15 12.51 3.82
CA ILE A 158 -15.93 12.98 5.19
C ILE A 158 -16.05 11.79 6.13
N ASN A 159 -14.95 11.45 6.81
CA ASN A 159 -14.85 10.24 7.62
C ASN A 159 -13.89 10.43 8.81
N SER A 160 -14.37 10.12 10.02
CA SER A 160 -13.55 10.13 11.23
C SER A 160 -12.63 8.90 11.38
N ASN A 161 -12.85 7.86 10.59
CA ASN A 161 -12.03 6.64 10.60
C ASN A 161 -10.83 6.72 9.64
N SER A 162 -10.45 7.90 9.19
CA SER A 162 -9.30 8.11 8.32
C SER A 162 -8.33 9.07 8.96
N THR A 163 -7.05 8.76 8.89
CA THR A 163 -5.96 9.62 9.33
C THR A 163 -4.81 9.59 8.34
N GLU A 164 -4.12 10.71 8.21
CA GLU A 164 -2.87 10.76 7.48
C GLU A 164 -1.77 10.11 8.31
N THR A 165 -1.04 9.21 7.69
CA THR A 165 0.16 8.59 8.26
C THR A 165 1.36 8.90 7.38
N SER A 166 2.47 9.23 8.01
CA SER A 166 3.76 9.42 7.35
C SER A 166 4.77 8.41 7.88
N THR A 167 5.35 7.63 6.97
CA THR A 167 6.40 6.66 7.29
C THR A 167 7.65 7.03 6.51
N TYR A 168 8.75 7.20 7.23
CA TYR A 168 10.08 7.44 6.65
C TYR A 168 11.04 6.35 7.10
N ARG A 169 11.90 5.91 6.19
CA ARG A 169 12.94 4.91 6.45
C ARG A 169 14.26 5.34 5.86
N LEU A 170 15.32 5.11 6.62
CA LEU A 170 16.70 5.28 6.20
C LEU A 170 17.48 4.00 6.54
N SER A 171 18.21 3.46 5.56
CA SER A 171 18.86 2.15 5.71
C SER A 171 20.25 2.14 5.10
N PRO A 172 21.30 2.62 5.81
CA PRO A 172 22.68 2.41 5.39
C PRO A 172 23.05 0.93 5.50
N TYR A 173 23.77 0.43 4.51
CA TYR A 173 24.30 -0.93 4.55
C TYR A 173 25.59 -1.09 3.77
N ILE A 174 26.38 -2.03 4.26
CA ILE A 174 27.58 -2.50 3.57
C ILE A 174 27.36 -3.93 3.10
N ARG A 175 27.94 -4.26 1.97
CA ARG A 175 27.98 -5.61 1.44
C ARG A 175 29.32 -5.85 0.73
N GLY A 176 29.75 -7.09 0.71
CA GLY A 176 30.98 -7.46 0.02
C GLY A 176 31.22 -8.95 0.11
N ARG A 177 32.43 -9.35 -0.22
CA ARG A 177 32.87 -10.74 -0.19
C ARG A 177 34.19 -10.86 0.57
N ILE A 178 34.26 -11.83 1.48
CA ILE A 178 35.43 -12.16 2.29
C ILE A 178 36.03 -13.47 1.76
N ALA A 179 37.34 -13.53 1.65
CA ALA A 179 38.09 -14.72 1.22
C ALA A 179 37.60 -15.35 -0.10
N GLY A 180 36.95 -14.57 -0.96
CA GLY A 180 36.48 -15.00 -2.28
C GLY A 180 35.21 -15.86 -2.29
N ASN A 181 34.77 -16.42 -1.16
CA ASN A 181 33.66 -17.38 -1.09
C ASN A 181 32.58 -17.10 -0.03
N VAL A 182 32.75 -16.08 0.81
CA VAL A 182 31.76 -15.70 1.82
C VAL A 182 31.22 -14.30 1.50
N ASP A 183 29.97 -14.21 1.13
CA ASP A 183 29.28 -12.94 0.97
C ASP A 183 28.79 -12.46 2.35
N TYR A 184 29.00 -11.17 2.64
CA TYR A 184 28.50 -10.54 3.85
C TYR A 184 27.64 -9.34 3.55
N SER A 185 26.68 -9.07 4.42
CA SER A 185 25.96 -7.81 4.47
C SER A 185 25.66 -7.42 5.91
N LEU A 186 25.80 -6.14 6.22
CA LEU A 186 25.40 -5.54 7.48
C LEU A 186 24.58 -4.31 7.18
N ARG A 187 23.34 -4.28 7.69
CA ARG A 187 22.38 -3.21 7.46
C ARG A 187 21.88 -2.67 8.79
N TYR A 188 21.79 -1.35 8.88
CA TYR A 188 21.04 -0.67 9.91
C TYR A 188 19.80 -0.05 9.28
N ASN A 189 18.63 -0.28 9.84
CA ASN A 189 17.38 0.37 9.43
C ASN A 189 16.90 1.26 10.57
N TRP A 190 16.58 2.48 10.24
CA TRP A 190 15.81 3.37 11.09
C TRP A 190 14.54 3.74 10.35
N SER A 191 13.40 3.61 11.01
CA SER A 191 12.11 4.03 10.46
C SER A 191 11.25 4.68 11.51
N THR A 192 10.57 5.76 11.14
CA THR A 192 9.56 6.42 11.96
C THR A 192 8.24 6.43 11.22
N THR A 193 7.16 6.16 11.95
CA THR A 193 5.79 6.27 11.45
C THR A 193 5.00 7.16 12.39
N ASN A 194 4.49 8.27 11.85
CA ASN A 194 3.67 9.22 12.57
C ASN A 194 2.23 9.18 12.06
N SER A 195 1.28 9.42 12.95
CA SER A 195 -0.14 9.54 12.64
C SER A 195 -0.67 10.87 13.16
N ASN A 196 -1.52 11.53 12.38
CA ASN A 196 -2.19 12.76 12.80
C ASN A 196 -3.34 12.50 13.80
N ALA A 197 -3.77 11.25 13.97
CA ALA A 197 -4.79 10.88 14.95
C ALA A 197 -4.17 10.66 16.33
N SER A 198 -4.61 11.41 17.33
CA SER A 198 -4.16 11.26 18.73
C SER A 198 -4.42 9.88 19.34
N ALA A 199 -5.38 9.14 18.80
CA ALA A 199 -5.73 7.79 19.22
C ALA A 199 -4.80 6.70 18.66
N VAL A 200 -3.87 7.06 17.75
CA VAL A 200 -2.97 6.11 17.10
C VAL A 200 -1.54 6.41 17.52
N SER A 201 -0.83 5.38 17.96
CA SER A 201 0.57 5.50 18.37
C SER A 201 1.46 5.81 17.17
N SER A 202 2.34 6.78 17.30
CA SER A 202 3.54 6.87 16.49
C SER A 202 4.50 5.78 16.92
N ILE A 203 5.33 5.32 15.99
CA ILE A 203 6.32 4.28 16.27
C ILE A 203 7.67 4.64 15.64
N ASP A 204 8.73 4.45 16.41
CA ASP A 204 10.10 4.45 15.95
C ASP A 204 10.66 3.04 16.03
N VAL A 205 11.20 2.56 14.92
CA VAL A 205 11.85 1.25 14.83
C VAL A 205 13.28 1.43 14.39
N SER A 206 14.20 0.85 15.15
CA SER A 206 15.59 0.68 14.75
C SER A 206 15.95 -0.80 14.73
N ASP A 207 16.56 -1.26 13.67
CA ASP A 207 17.01 -2.64 13.57
C ASP A 207 18.38 -2.78 12.90
N TRP A 208 19.19 -3.66 13.44
CA TRP A 208 20.40 -4.16 12.83
C TRP A 208 20.14 -5.55 12.24
N SER A 209 20.60 -5.77 11.02
CA SER A 209 20.59 -7.06 10.37
C SER A 209 21.94 -7.38 9.77
N GLY A 210 22.52 -8.50 10.19
CA GLY A 210 23.78 -9.03 9.68
C GLY A 210 23.55 -10.37 9.02
N GLN A 211 24.20 -10.60 7.89
CA GLN A 211 24.11 -11.85 7.16
C GLN A 211 25.47 -12.25 6.60
N LEU A 212 25.81 -13.51 6.79
CA LEU A 212 26.92 -14.19 6.13
C LEU A 212 26.37 -15.36 5.32
N ARG A 213 26.85 -15.53 4.10
CA ARG A 213 26.50 -16.64 3.23
C ARG A 213 27.73 -17.20 2.57
N GLY A 214 27.81 -18.53 2.48
CA GLY A 214 28.93 -19.17 1.82
C GLY A 214 28.59 -20.57 1.34
N GLY A 215 29.43 -21.08 0.43
CA GLY A 215 29.47 -22.49 0.11
C GLY A 215 30.31 -23.25 1.12
N THR A 216 30.10 -24.54 1.20
CA THR A 216 30.99 -25.46 1.90
C THR A 216 31.96 -26.11 0.89
N GLY A 217 32.90 -26.92 1.33
CA GLY A 217 33.68 -27.76 0.43
C GLY A 217 32.86 -28.80 -0.35
N LEU A 218 31.59 -29.01 0.01
CA LEU A 218 30.62 -29.87 -0.70
C LEU A 218 29.88 -29.02 -1.74
N GLN A 219 29.90 -29.45 -3.01
CA GLN A 219 29.39 -28.69 -4.16
C GLN A 219 27.94 -28.25 -4.05
N ASN A 220 27.10 -29.02 -3.32
CA ASN A 220 25.65 -28.78 -3.27
C ASN A 220 25.18 -28.24 -1.92
N LEU A 221 26.09 -27.97 -0.97
CA LEU A 221 25.74 -27.52 0.38
C LEU A 221 26.17 -26.06 0.58
N ASN A 222 25.20 -25.19 0.82
CA ASN A 222 25.40 -23.80 1.17
C ASN A 222 24.92 -23.54 2.60
N TRP A 223 25.50 -22.54 3.24
CA TRP A 223 25.11 -22.11 4.57
C TRP A 223 24.84 -20.61 4.61
N SER A 224 23.98 -20.19 5.52
CA SER A 224 23.85 -18.80 5.93
C SER A 224 23.81 -18.68 7.44
N LEU A 225 24.31 -17.56 7.94
CA LEU A 225 24.18 -17.13 9.33
C LEU A 225 23.53 -15.75 9.29
N ASP A 226 22.39 -15.62 9.98
CA ASP A 226 21.59 -14.42 10.02
C ASP A 226 21.46 -13.96 11.48
N ALA A 227 21.75 -12.69 11.74
CA ALA A 227 21.62 -12.04 13.03
C ALA A 227 20.76 -10.80 12.89
N THR A 228 19.79 -10.60 13.76
CA THR A 228 18.94 -9.40 13.80
C THR A 228 18.75 -8.92 15.22
N GLN A 229 18.75 -7.61 15.41
CA GLN A 229 18.39 -6.94 16.65
C GLN A 229 17.45 -5.80 16.32
N GLN A 230 16.28 -5.74 16.95
CA GLN A 230 15.26 -4.73 16.69
C GLN A 230 14.77 -4.12 18.00
N THR A 231 14.64 -2.79 18.02
CA THR A 231 13.96 -2.02 19.06
C THR A 231 12.81 -1.25 18.43
N SER A 232 11.63 -1.36 19.02
CA SER A 232 10.43 -0.67 18.56
C SER A 232 9.79 0.10 19.71
N SER A 233 9.70 1.42 19.57
CA SER A 233 9.18 2.35 20.58
C SER A 233 7.85 2.92 20.12
N TYR A 234 6.79 2.68 20.89
CA TYR A 234 5.45 3.18 20.63
C TYR A 234 5.15 4.39 21.53
N SER A 235 4.68 5.50 20.97
CA SER A 235 4.38 6.72 21.73
C SER A 235 3.25 6.53 22.76
N LEU A 236 2.28 5.67 22.49
CA LEU A 236 1.16 5.31 23.37
C LEU A 236 1.27 3.86 23.87
N GLY A 237 2.46 3.32 23.89
CA GLY A 237 2.69 1.93 24.25
C GLY A 237 4.02 1.75 24.97
N ARG A 238 4.55 0.54 24.89
CA ARG A 238 5.84 0.22 25.48
C ARG A 238 6.89 0.03 24.41
N THR A 239 8.14 0.21 24.78
CA THR A 239 9.27 -0.20 23.95
C THR A 239 9.39 -1.73 23.98
N THR A 240 9.62 -2.32 22.82
CA THR A 240 9.84 -3.76 22.65
C THR A 240 11.17 -4.00 21.98
N ASP A 241 11.89 -4.99 22.49
CA ASP A 241 13.19 -5.44 21.99
C ASP A 241 13.09 -6.89 21.53
N ALA A 242 13.78 -7.18 20.42
CA ALA A 242 13.88 -8.53 19.89
C ALA A 242 15.25 -8.77 19.27
N GLU A 243 15.83 -9.91 19.57
CA GLU A 243 17.11 -10.38 19.07
C GLU A 243 16.94 -11.78 18.48
N ARG A 244 17.59 -12.04 17.39
CA ARG A 244 17.55 -13.36 16.76
C ARG A 244 18.89 -13.67 16.09
N LEU A 245 19.39 -14.87 16.35
CA LEU A 245 20.54 -15.45 15.67
C LEU A 245 20.17 -16.86 15.19
N TYR A 246 20.32 -17.12 13.91
CA TYR A 246 20.05 -18.45 13.36
C TYR A 246 20.95 -18.76 12.17
N GLY A 247 21.30 -20.05 12.06
CA GLY A 247 22.00 -20.61 10.92
C GLY A 247 21.05 -21.42 10.06
N THR A 248 21.25 -21.38 8.75
CA THR A 248 20.52 -22.21 7.79
C THR A 248 21.51 -22.97 6.91
N ALA A 249 21.29 -24.28 6.77
CA ALA A 249 21.96 -25.13 5.81
C ALA A 249 21.00 -25.43 4.67
N THR A 250 21.42 -25.23 3.44
CA THR A 250 20.63 -25.49 2.23
C THR A 250 21.37 -26.50 1.34
N TYR A 251 20.75 -27.63 1.09
CA TYR A 251 21.27 -28.68 0.21
C TYR A 251 20.50 -28.73 -1.11
N THR A 252 21.22 -28.65 -2.22
CA THR A 252 20.66 -28.76 -3.57
C THR A 252 20.66 -30.23 -3.99
N ILE A 253 19.49 -30.87 -3.95
CA ILE A 253 19.34 -32.29 -4.32
C ILE A 253 19.51 -32.46 -5.84
N VAL A 254 18.79 -31.62 -6.58
CA VAL A 254 18.89 -31.42 -8.02
C VAL A 254 18.73 -29.92 -8.32
N PRO A 255 19.13 -29.40 -9.47
CA PRO A 255 19.03 -27.97 -9.78
C PRO A 255 17.64 -27.38 -9.52
N GLN A 256 16.60 -28.20 -9.66
CA GLN A 256 15.19 -27.80 -9.47
C GLN A 256 14.70 -27.95 -8.02
N LEU A 257 15.41 -28.65 -7.14
CA LEU A 257 14.96 -28.94 -5.78
C LEU A 257 16.04 -28.66 -4.75
N ARG A 258 15.78 -27.73 -3.87
CA ARG A 258 16.61 -27.40 -2.71
C ARG A 258 15.83 -27.67 -1.43
N VAL A 259 16.50 -28.21 -0.44
CA VAL A 259 15.95 -28.40 0.91
C VAL A 259 16.79 -27.59 1.90
N SER A 260 16.15 -27.05 2.92
CA SER A 260 16.80 -26.22 3.92
C SER A 260 16.41 -26.63 5.33
N MET A 261 17.37 -26.52 6.24
CA MET A 261 17.17 -26.68 7.68
C MET A 261 17.77 -25.47 8.39
N SER A 262 17.07 -24.94 9.38
CA SER A 262 17.55 -23.84 10.20
C SER A 262 17.51 -24.17 11.69
N GLY A 263 18.42 -23.57 12.45
CA GLY A 263 18.47 -23.66 13.89
C GLY A 263 19.06 -22.39 14.49
N GLY A 264 18.56 -21.98 15.65
CA GLY A 264 19.03 -20.76 16.28
C GLY A 264 18.34 -20.45 17.60
N ARG A 265 18.44 -19.19 17.99
CA ARG A 265 17.85 -18.65 19.22
C ARG A 265 17.24 -17.30 18.96
N GLU A 266 16.10 -17.05 19.54
CA GLU A 266 15.47 -15.73 19.60
C GLU A 266 15.18 -15.32 21.03
N SER A 267 15.34 -14.03 21.32
CA SER A 267 15.02 -13.41 22.59
C SER A 267 14.15 -12.18 22.32
N ASN A 268 13.06 -12.01 23.03
CA ASN A 268 12.21 -10.84 22.90
C ASN A 268 11.38 -10.60 24.17
N ASN A 269 10.84 -9.39 24.28
CA ASN A 269 9.93 -9.01 25.36
C ASN A 269 8.50 -8.73 24.85
N TYR A 270 8.08 -9.30 23.70
CA TYR A 270 6.76 -9.03 23.11
C TYR A 270 5.59 -9.46 23.99
N ALA A 271 5.69 -10.62 24.63
CA ALA A 271 4.64 -11.21 25.47
C ALA A 271 4.76 -10.87 26.95
N SER A 272 5.93 -10.48 27.42
CA SER A 272 6.24 -10.16 28.82
C SER A 272 7.01 -8.84 28.92
N GLN A 273 7.22 -8.33 30.15
CA GLN A 273 8.08 -7.16 30.35
C GLN A 273 9.57 -7.50 30.30
N ASN A 274 9.91 -8.76 30.55
CA ASN A 274 11.28 -9.25 30.56
C ASN A 274 11.60 -9.94 29.22
N MET A 275 12.88 -9.89 28.83
CA MET A 275 13.40 -10.64 27.70
C MET A 275 13.28 -12.15 27.94
N GLU A 276 12.50 -12.81 27.11
CA GLU A 276 12.40 -14.28 27.10
C GLU A 276 13.15 -14.85 25.91
N SER A 277 13.96 -15.87 26.19
CA SER A 277 14.80 -16.51 25.18
C SER A 277 14.32 -17.92 24.87
N ARG A 278 14.24 -18.26 23.57
CA ARG A 278 13.78 -19.57 23.09
C ARG A 278 14.62 -20.05 21.92
N ALA A 279 14.84 -21.34 21.85
CA ALA A 279 15.44 -21.99 20.68
C ALA A 279 14.45 -22.00 19.52
N THR A 280 14.97 -21.78 18.32
CA THR A 280 14.22 -21.84 17.07
C THR A 280 14.79 -22.93 16.17
N HIS A 281 13.93 -23.62 15.45
CA HIS A 281 14.32 -24.59 14.43
C HIS A 281 13.28 -24.61 13.31
N GLY A 282 13.73 -24.84 12.10
CA GLY A 282 12.86 -24.84 10.93
C GLY A 282 13.37 -25.74 9.82
N PHE A 283 12.49 -26.04 8.91
CA PHE A 283 12.80 -26.77 7.68
C PHE A 283 11.97 -26.21 6.52
N GLY A 284 12.52 -26.36 5.34
CA GLY A 284 11.85 -25.91 4.13
C GLY A 284 12.37 -26.56 2.88
N PHE A 285 11.69 -26.30 1.78
CA PHE A 285 12.14 -26.67 0.46
C PHE A 285 11.73 -25.62 -0.57
N ASP A 286 12.52 -25.50 -1.63
CA ASP A 286 12.22 -24.73 -2.84
C ASP A 286 12.26 -25.72 -4.01
N TRP A 287 11.16 -25.78 -4.75
CA TRP A 287 11.01 -26.70 -5.86
C TRP A 287 10.51 -25.97 -7.11
N SER A 288 11.30 -25.99 -8.17
CA SER A 288 10.98 -25.39 -9.46
C SER A 288 10.93 -26.49 -10.53
N PRO A 289 9.85 -27.33 -10.55
CA PRO A 289 9.76 -28.47 -11.47
C PRO A 289 9.84 -28.06 -12.95
N THR A 290 9.47 -26.84 -13.25
CA THR A 290 9.59 -26.22 -14.58
C THR A 290 9.96 -24.75 -14.40
N GLU A 291 10.43 -24.09 -15.46
CA GLU A 291 10.70 -22.64 -15.48
C GLU A 291 9.44 -21.77 -15.24
N ARG A 292 8.27 -22.38 -15.26
CA ARG A 292 6.97 -21.72 -15.09
C ARG A 292 6.33 -21.98 -13.74
N THR A 293 6.87 -22.91 -12.96
CA THR A 293 6.31 -23.32 -11.68
C THR A 293 7.34 -23.19 -10.59
N GLU A 294 7.00 -22.46 -9.55
CA GLU A 294 7.82 -22.30 -8.35
C GLU A 294 6.97 -22.59 -7.11
N ILE A 295 7.48 -23.45 -6.26
CA ILE A 295 6.86 -23.85 -5.00
C ILE A 295 7.92 -23.66 -3.91
N SER A 296 7.64 -22.82 -2.92
CA SER A 296 8.48 -22.61 -1.76
C SER A 296 7.69 -22.85 -0.49
N ALA A 297 8.25 -23.61 0.41
CA ALA A 297 7.64 -23.86 1.71
C ALA A 297 8.73 -23.85 2.79
N PHE A 298 8.52 -23.02 3.80
CA PHE A 298 9.36 -22.95 4.99
C PHE A 298 8.48 -22.88 6.22
N LYS A 299 8.78 -23.72 7.22
CA LYS A 299 8.11 -23.77 8.52
C LYS A 299 9.14 -23.75 9.63
N GLU A 300 8.89 -22.94 10.65
CA GLU A 300 9.78 -22.83 11.80
C GLU A 300 9.01 -22.80 13.12
N ARG A 301 9.65 -23.28 14.18
CA ARG A 301 9.18 -23.13 15.55
C ARG A 301 9.77 -21.86 16.14
N ARG A 302 8.89 -20.95 16.58
CA ARG A 302 9.23 -19.65 17.16
C ARG A 302 8.62 -19.49 18.56
N PHE A 303 8.88 -18.36 19.24
CA PHE A 303 8.31 -18.09 20.57
C PHE A 303 6.76 -18.12 20.58
N PHE A 304 6.11 -17.72 19.49
CA PHE A 304 4.64 -17.70 19.32
C PHE A 304 4.08 -19.01 18.73
N GLY A 305 4.87 -20.06 18.65
CA GLY A 305 4.49 -21.34 18.04
C GLY A 305 5.04 -21.53 16.63
N ASN A 306 4.22 -21.97 15.69
CA ASN A 306 4.66 -22.23 14.32
C ASN A 306 4.54 -20.97 13.47
N GLY A 307 5.68 -20.44 13.01
CA GLY A 307 5.78 -19.52 11.89
C GLY A 307 5.87 -20.30 10.58
N HIS A 308 5.41 -19.72 9.49
CA HIS A 308 5.55 -20.34 8.17
C HIS A 308 5.54 -19.31 7.05
N ARG A 309 6.10 -19.70 5.92
CA ARG A 309 6.04 -19.00 4.64
C ARG A 309 5.86 -20.04 3.55
N TYR A 310 4.70 -20.02 2.90
CA TYR A 310 4.38 -20.86 1.77
C TYR A 310 4.10 -19.98 0.56
N SER A 311 4.64 -20.33 -0.58
CA SER A 311 4.31 -19.67 -1.85
C SER A 311 4.25 -20.70 -2.97
N ILE A 312 3.27 -20.54 -3.85
CA ILE A 312 3.10 -21.32 -5.07
C ILE A 312 2.83 -20.33 -6.19
N SER A 313 3.63 -20.37 -7.22
CA SER A 313 3.39 -19.61 -8.44
C SER A 313 3.45 -20.52 -9.66
N HIS A 314 2.50 -20.31 -10.57
CA HIS A 314 2.52 -20.98 -11.87
C HIS A 314 2.08 -20.01 -12.97
N ARG A 315 2.83 -20.00 -14.05
CA ARG A 315 2.56 -19.18 -15.22
C ARG A 315 2.14 -20.04 -16.40
N PHE A 316 0.95 -19.78 -16.89
CA PHE A 316 0.47 -20.24 -18.19
C PHE A 316 0.81 -19.22 -19.30
N PRO A 317 0.64 -19.52 -20.58
CA PRO A 317 0.91 -18.57 -21.67
C PRO A 317 0.15 -17.23 -21.54
N LEU A 318 -1.11 -17.28 -21.09
CA LEU A 318 -2.01 -16.11 -20.98
C LEU A 318 -2.56 -15.90 -19.57
N SER A 319 -2.08 -16.63 -18.58
CA SER A 319 -2.56 -16.49 -17.22
C SER A 319 -1.49 -16.84 -16.20
N SER A 320 -1.69 -16.36 -14.97
CA SER A 320 -0.83 -16.70 -13.84
C SER A 320 -1.66 -16.96 -12.60
N ILE A 321 -1.19 -17.88 -11.78
CA ILE A 321 -1.73 -18.19 -10.46
C ILE A 321 -0.63 -17.96 -9.44
N ARG A 322 -0.93 -17.24 -8.36
CA ARG A 322 -0.04 -17.08 -7.22
C ARG A 322 -0.81 -17.27 -5.93
N TYR A 323 -0.30 -18.15 -5.09
CA TYR A 323 -0.76 -18.32 -3.72
C TYR A 323 0.37 -18.02 -2.76
N SER A 324 0.07 -17.33 -1.66
CA SER A 324 0.99 -17.12 -0.55
C SER A 324 0.26 -17.25 0.79
N ASP A 325 0.94 -17.83 1.79
CA ASP A 325 0.49 -17.92 3.18
C ASP A 325 1.71 -17.68 4.09
N THR A 326 1.68 -16.60 4.83
CA THR A 326 2.74 -16.22 5.76
C THR A 326 2.19 -16.03 7.15
N ARG A 327 2.94 -16.48 8.17
CA ARG A 327 2.62 -16.24 9.58
C ARG A 327 3.88 -15.85 10.33
N ASP A 328 3.91 -14.58 10.79
CA ASP A 328 5.06 -13.99 11.49
C ASP A 328 4.62 -12.88 12.44
N VAL A 329 5.57 -12.30 13.18
CA VAL A 329 5.35 -11.13 14.04
C VAL A 329 5.47 -9.85 13.21
N SER A 330 4.56 -8.91 13.44
CA SER A 330 4.64 -7.55 12.92
C SER A 330 4.64 -6.54 14.07
N VAL A 331 5.57 -5.60 14.01
CA VAL A 331 5.68 -4.47 14.97
C VAL A 331 5.23 -3.15 14.35
N LEU A 332 5.01 -3.11 13.04
CA LEU A 332 4.66 -1.88 12.34
C LEU A 332 3.19 -1.52 12.52
N PRO A 333 2.86 -0.23 12.66
CA PRO A 333 1.47 0.22 12.84
C PRO A 333 0.60 -0.17 11.64
N ASN A 334 1.16 -0.04 10.44
CA ASN A 334 0.54 -0.43 9.20
C ASN A 334 1.11 -1.78 8.76
N GLN A 335 0.37 -2.82 9.06
CA GLN A 335 0.84 -4.20 8.95
C GLN A 335 1.01 -4.69 7.50
N PHE A 336 0.56 -3.93 6.49
CA PHE A 336 0.51 -4.38 5.11
C PHE A 336 1.52 -3.74 4.16
N THR A 337 2.21 -2.67 4.56
CA THR A 337 3.14 -1.93 3.68
C THR A 337 4.54 -2.52 3.59
N THR A 338 4.92 -3.44 4.48
CA THR A 338 6.31 -3.93 4.55
C THR A 338 6.54 -5.32 4.01
N ILE A 339 5.49 -6.08 3.81
CA ILE A 339 5.60 -7.35 3.10
C ILE A 339 5.04 -7.06 1.71
N GLY A 340 5.90 -6.90 0.71
CA GLY A 340 5.55 -6.64 -0.69
C GLY A 340 4.70 -7.75 -1.33
N LEU A 341 3.53 -7.98 -0.75
CA LEU A 341 2.58 -8.99 -1.14
C LEU A 341 1.25 -8.31 -1.39
N GLY A 342 1.06 -7.76 -2.58
CA GLY A 342 -0.30 -7.61 -2.98
C GLY A 342 -0.81 -6.24 -3.34
N THR A 343 -0.02 -5.37 -3.92
CA THR A 343 -0.57 -4.36 -4.81
C THR A 343 -0.81 -5.02 -6.17
N ILE A 344 -1.84 -4.58 -6.86
CA ILE A 344 -2.06 -4.97 -8.27
C ILE A 344 -0.81 -4.68 -9.10
N PHE A 345 -0.08 -3.63 -8.75
CA PHE A 345 1.22 -3.30 -9.32
C PHE A 345 2.25 -4.42 -9.13
N ASP A 346 2.40 -4.96 -7.92
CA ASP A 346 3.38 -6.03 -7.64
C ASP A 346 3.06 -7.31 -8.41
N MET A 347 1.78 -7.58 -8.62
CA MET A 347 1.35 -8.71 -9.44
C MET A 347 1.74 -8.52 -10.91
N PHE A 348 1.48 -7.35 -11.48
CA PHE A 348 1.90 -7.02 -12.84
C PHE A 348 3.41 -6.92 -12.96
N TYR A 349 4.09 -6.37 -11.96
CA TYR A 349 5.54 -6.31 -11.92
C TYR A 349 6.18 -7.70 -12.03
N GLN A 350 5.64 -8.69 -11.34
CA GLN A 350 6.15 -10.06 -11.43
C GLN A 350 5.84 -10.73 -12.76
N ILE A 351 4.66 -10.48 -13.33
CA ILE A 351 4.33 -10.93 -14.69
C ILE A 351 5.32 -10.31 -15.68
N CYS A 352 5.55 -9.00 -15.58
CA CYS A 352 6.48 -8.27 -16.43
C CYS A 352 7.93 -8.75 -16.24
N THR A 353 8.40 -8.92 -15.00
CA THR A 353 9.74 -9.43 -14.72
C THR A 353 9.96 -10.78 -15.39
N GLN A 354 8.98 -11.64 -15.32
CA GLN A 354 9.09 -12.98 -15.90
C GLN A 354 9.00 -12.96 -17.42
N GLN A 355 8.18 -12.10 -18.03
CA GLN A 355 8.11 -11.94 -19.48
C GLN A 355 9.38 -11.33 -20.06
N LEU A 356 10.01 -10.42 -19.32
CA LEU A 356 11.19 -9.68 -19.78
C LEU A 356 12.51 -10.37 -19.41
N SER A 357 12.48 -11.40 -18.56
CA SER A 357 13.68 -12.13 -18.12
C SER A 357 14.48 -12.77 -19.26
N SER A 358 13.81 -13.14 -20.36
CA SER A 358 14.47 -13.65 -21.56
C SER A 358 15.12 -12.57 -22.44
N LEU A 359 14.73 -11.31 -22.27
CA LEU A 359 15.21 -10.17 -23.06
C LEU A 359 16.33 -9.39 -22.35
N TYR A 360 16.39 -9.46 -21.03
CA TYR A 360 17.35 -8.72 -20.20
C TYR A 360 18.12 -9.69 -19.30
N SER A 361 19.41 -9.84 -19.57
CA SER A 361 20.31 -10.66 -18.74
C SER A 361 20.79 -9.91 -17.48
N ASP A 362 20.77 -8.57 -17.49
CA ASP A 362 21.11 -7.74 -16.33
C ASP A 362 19.89 -7.55 -15.44
N ALA A 363 20.02 -7.94 -14.16
CA ALA A 363 18.96 -7.82 -13.15
C ALA A 363 18.47 -6.39 -12.94
N VAL A 364 19.32 -5.39 -13.12
CA VAL A 364 18.96 -3.97 -12.97
C VAL A 364 18.10 -3.51 -14.15
N GLN A 365 18.48 -3.87 -15.38
CA GLN A 365 17.73 -3.57 -16.59
C GLN A 365 16.37 -4.31 -16.58
N LEU A 366 16.38 -5.58 -16.17
CA LEU A 366 15.15 -6.37 -16.01
C LEU A 366 14.19 -5.72 -15.02
N ASN A 367 14.66 -5.31 -13.83
CA ASN A 367 13.84 -4.63 -12.85
C ASN A 367 13.27 -3.30 -13.36
N GLN A 368 14.04 -2.53 -14.11
CA GLN A 368 13.58 -1.27 -14.71
C GLN A 368 12.52 -1.49 -15.78
N ALA A 369 12.76 -2.45 -16.67
CA ALA A 369 11.83 -2.82 -17.72
C ALA A 369 10.53 -3.40 -17.12
N ALA A 370 10.63 -4.24 -16.10
CA ALA A 370 9.49 -4.81 -15.39
C ALA A 370 8.66 -3.75 -14.64
N ASN A 371 9.31 -2.78 -13.99
CA ASN A 371 8.61 -1.64 -13.37
C ASN A 371 7.88 -0.79 -14.40
N THR A 372 8.50 -0.50 -15.53
CA THR A 372 7.89 0.27 -16.62
C THR A 372 6.70 -0.48 -17.23
N CYS A 373 6.85 -1.78 -17.47
CA CYS A 373 5.79 -2.65 -17.95
C CYS A 373 4.61 -2.69 -16.97
N ALA A 374 4.87 -2.90 -15.67
CA ALA A 374 3.83 -2.94 -14.63
C ALA A 374 3.11 -1.59 -14.50
N ALA A 375 3.85 -0.48 -14.52
CA ALA A 375 3.29 0.86 -14.46
C ALA A 375 2.40 1.14 -15.69
N ASN A 376 2.81 0.71 -16.88
CA ASN A 376 2.03 0.84 -18.09
C ASN A 376 0.75 0.00 -18.02
N LEU A 377 0.83 -1.25 -17.55
CA LEU A 377 -0.34 -2.12 -17.39
C LEU A 377 -1.32 -1.54 -16.37
N VAL A 378 -0.84 -1.09 -15.21
CA VAL A 378 -1.68 -0.44 -14.20
C VAL A 378 -2.31 0.84 -14.74
N GLY A 379 -1.55 1.68 -15.43
CA GLY A 379 -2.06 2.91 -16.07
C GLY A 379 -3.06 2.61 -17.19
N GLN A 380 -2.77 1.61 -18.02
CA GLN A 380 -3.60 1.20 -19.15
C GLN A 380 -4.96 0.63 -18.71
N PHE A 381 -4.99 -0.05 -17.56
CA PHE A 381 -6.23 -0.64 -17.02
C PHE A 381 -6.97 0.29 -16.04
N GLY A 382 -6.48 1.52 -15.81
CA GLY A 382 -7.14 2.50 -14.92
C GLY A 382 -7.26 2.02 -13.46
N VAL A 383 -6.47 1.04 -13.07
CA VAL A 383 -6.43 0.54 -11.70
C VAL A 383 -5.45 1.43 -10.94
N PRO A 384 -5.84 2.06 -9.81
CA PRO A 384 -4.88 2.79 -9.00
C PRO A 384 -3.70 1.88 -8.65
N PRO A 385 -2.43 2.32 -8.80
CA PRO A 385 -1.25 1.51 -8.49
C PRO A 385 -1.27 0.97 -7.06
N ASN A 386 -1.91 1.72 -6.17
CA ASN A 386 -2.07 1.43 -4.75
C ASN A 386 -3.47 0.88 -4.41
N ALA A 387 -4.24 0.35 -5.38
CA ALA A 387 -5.50 -0.30 -5.08
C ALA A 387 -5.23 -1.51 -4.17
N GLN A 388 -5.24 -1.25 -2.89
CA GLN A 388 -5.16 -2.29 -1.87
C GLN A 388 -6.48 -3.01 -1.84
N VAL A 389 -6.44 -4.30 -2.08
CA VAL A 389 -7.61 -5.18 -1.93
C VAL A 389 -7.96 -5.39 -0.45
N THR A 390 -7.09 -4.97 0.44
CA THR A 390 -7.24 -5.12 1.88
C THR A 390 -7.29 -3.76 2.55
N SER A 391 -8.37 -3.49 3.27
CA SER A 391 -8.37 -2.38 4.21
C SER A 391 -7.39 -2.73 5.34
N SER A 392 -6.26 -2.06 5.38
CA SER A 392 -5.37 -2.07 6.52
C SER A 392 -5.97 -1.19 7.62
N PHE A 393 -5.76 -1.54 8.86
CA PHE A 393 -6.04 -0.70 10.02
C PHE A 393 -4.74 -0.47 10.80
N LEU A 394 -4.72 0.59 11.59
CA LEU A 394 -3.55 0.93 12.37
C LEU A 394 -3.53 0.15 13.70
N SER A 395 -2.36 -0.39 14.06
CA SER A 395 -2.12 -1.09 15.32
C SER A 395 -0.97 -0.42 16.08
N SER A 396 -1.14 -0.23 17.38
CA SER A 396 -0.14 0.39 18.27
C SER A 396 0.60 -0.64 19.13
N ARG A 397 0.69 -1.87 18.65
CA ARG A 397 1.34 -2.98 19.37
C ARG A 397 1.91 -4.05 18.44
N ALA A 398 2.82 -4.86 18.96
CA ALA A 398 3.27 -6.06 18.25
C ALA A 398 2.13 -7.09 18.13
N THR A 399 1.98 -7.65 16.94
CA THR A 399 0.94 -8.64 16.62
C THR A 399 1.53 -9.85 15.91
N ILE A 400 0.94 -11.02 16.12
CA ILE A 400 1.15 -12.17 15.24
C ILE A 400 0.20 -12.00 14.05
N GLN A 401 0.77 -11.95 12.86
CA GLN A 401 0.02 -11.74 11.63
C GLN A 401 0.09 -12.98 10.76
N ARG A 402 -1.05 -13.42 10.27
CA ARG A 402 -1.15 -14.39 9.19
C ARG A 402 -1.81 -13.75 7.99
N SER A 403 -1.12 -13.79 6.85
CA SER A 403 -1.63 -13.28 5.57
C SER A 403 -1.67 -14.38 4.54
N GLN A 404 -2.86 -14.62 4.00
CA GLN A 404 -3.11 -15.58 2.93
C GLN A 404 -3.68 -14.83 1.73
N GLN A 405 -3.10 -15.06 0.57
CA GLN A 405 -3.54 -14.45 -0.68
C GLN A 405 -3.52 -15.48 -1.81
N LEU A 406 -4.58 -15.49 -2.60
CA LEU A 406 -4.64 -16.16 -3.89
C LEU A 406 -4.93 -15.12 -4.97
N ALA A 407 -4.02 -14.95 -5.91
CA ALA A 407 -4.17 -14.05 -7.04
C ALA A 407 -4.19 -14.84 -8.35
N LEU A 408 -5.17 -14.55 -9.19
CA LEU A 408 -5.35 -15.09 -10.53
C LEU A 408 -5.35 -13.94 -11.51
N ALA A 409 -4.54 -14.00 -12.55
CA ALA A 409 -4.54 -13.03 -13.63
C ALA A 409 -4.66 -13.73 -14.97
N PHE A 410 -5.52 -13.21 -15.82
CA PHE A 410 -5.72 -13.65 -17.21
C PHE A 410 -5.54 -12.45 -18.10
N GLN A 411 -4.70 -12.58 -19.10
CA GLN A 411 -4.39 -11.53 -20.06
C GLN A 411 -4.71 -12.02 -21.47
N GLY A 412 -5.76 -11.46 -22.08
CA GLY A 412 -6.05 -11.60 -23.51
C GLY A 412 -5.50 -10.43 -24.31
N VAL A 413 -5.81 -10.37 -25.59
CA VAL A 413 -5.34 -9.28 -26.48
C VAL A 413 -5.94 -7.92 -26.07
N GLN A 414 -7.21 -7.89 -25.71
CA GLN A 414 -7.93 -6.67 -25.33
C GLN A 414 -8.52 -6.76 -23.93
N ASN A 415 -8.45 -7.93 -23.28
CA ASN A 415 -9.13 -8.16 -22.00
C ASN A 415 -8.12 -8.57 -20.94
N THR A 416 -8.32 -8.07 -19.73
CA THR A 416 -7.61 -8.55 -18.55
C THR A 416 -8.62 -8.86 -17.46
N LEU A 417 -8.49 -10.03 -16.84
CA LEU A 417 -9.24 -10.41 -15.66
C LEU A 417 -8.27 -10.65 -14.52
N THR A 418 -8.50 -9.97 -13.40
CA THR A 418 -7.76 -10.16 -12.16
C THR A 418 -8.72 -10.57 -11.06
N VAL A 419 -8.42 -11.65 -10.36
CA VAL A 419 -9.19 -12.12 -9.21
C VAL A 419 -8.24 -12.29 -8.03
N ILE A 420 -8.55 -11.65 -6.91
CA ILE A 420 -7.75 -11.73 -5.70
C ILE A 420 -8.65 -12.15 -4.55
N PHE A 421 -8.25 -13.20 -3.84
CA PHE A 421 -8.82 -13.59 -2.55
C PHE A 421 -7.78 -13.32 -1.47
N ASN A 422 -8.21 -12.73 -0.38
CA ASN A 422 -7.34 -12.43 0.76
C ASN A 422 -7.98 -12.84 2.08
N ARG A 423 -7.13 -13.29 3.00
CA ARG A 423 -7.48 -13.52 4.39
C ARG A 423 -6.31 -13.08 5.26
N ASN A 424 -6.56 -12.11 6.11
CA ASN A 424 -5.58 -11.57 7.04
C ASN A 424 -6.09 -11.76 8.46
N GLU A 425 -5.25 -12.28 9.33
CA GLU A 425 -5.54 -12.50 10.73
C GLU A 425 -4.45 -11.81 11.55
N SER A 426 -4.86 -10.91 12.44
CA SER A 426 -3.98 -10.16 13.34
C SER A 426 -4.35 -10.49 14.77
N GLN A 427 -3.41 -11.12 15.48
CA GLN A 427 -3.56 -11.50 16.88
C GLN A 427 -2.64 -10.66 17.76
N SER A 428 -3.19 -9.98 18.75
CA SER A 428 -2.40 -9.28 19.77
C SER A 428 -1.56 -10.27 20.57
N ILE A 429 -0.26 -9.98 20.72
CA ILE A 429 0.65 -10.81 21.52
C ILE A 429 0.49 -10.50 23.01
N PHE A 430 0.24 -9.23 23.34
CA PHE A 430 0.13 -8.76 24.72
C PHE A 430 -1.31 -8.35 25.02
N ALA A 431 -1.93 -8.99 25.99
CA ALA A 431 -3.34 -8.79 26.34
C ALA A 431 -3.56 -7.62 27.34
N ALA A 432 -2.54 -7.19 28.06
CA ALA A 432 -2.68 -6.20 29.13
C ALA A 432 -1.91 -4.91 28.81
N GLY A 433 -2.61 -3.78 28.89
CA GLY A 433 -2.01 -2.47 28.78
C GLY A 433 -2.99 -1.49 28.13
N ALA A 434 -3.07 -0.28 28.67
CA ALA A 434 -3.95 0.80 28.18
C ALA A 434 -3.37 1.40 26.89
N VAL A 435 -3.33 0.64 25.81
CA VAL A 435 -3.02 1.18 24.48
C VAL A 435 -4.35 1.46 23.78
N ASN A 436 -4.56 2.69 23.37
CA ASN A 436 -5.78 3.08 22.69
C ASN A 436 -5.67 2.76 21.18
N ASP A 437 -5.94 1.51 20.80
CA ASP A 437 -5.94 1.04 19.41
C ASP A 437 -7.19 0.20 19.12
N THR A 438 -7.34 -0.29 17.89
CA THR A 438 -8.47 -1.12 17.45
C THR A 438 -8.71 -2.33 18.35
N PHE A 439 -7.66 -2.95 18.89
CA PHE A 439 -7.80 -4.10 19.79
C PHE A 439 -8.39 -3.71 21.14
N SER A 440 -7.92 -2.60 21.74
CA SER A 440 -8.39 -2.13 23.04
C SER A 440 -9.77 -1.48 22.96
N GLN A 441 -10.01 -0.63 21.97
CA GLN A 441 -11.29 0.04 21.77
C GLN A 441 -12.44 -0.95 21.57
N ASN A 442 -12.16 -2.09 20.96
CA ASN A 442 -13.17 -3.10 20.66
C ASN A 442 -13.09 -4.33 21.59
N ASN A 443 -12.23 -4.27 22.61
CA ASN A 443 -12.00 -5.38 23.56
C ASN A 443 -11.81 -6.73 22.83
N THR A 444 -10.99 -6.73 21.79
CA THR A 444 -10.71 -7.91 20.96
C THR A 444 -9.22 -8.24 21.00
N THR A 445 -8.90 -9.52 20.94
CA THR A 445 -7.51 -10.01 20.85
C THR A 445 -7.15 -10.52 19.47
N ASN A 446 -8.15 -10.74 18.62
CA ASN A 446 -7.96 -11.25 17.26
C ASN A 446 -8.89 -10.54 16.29
N ILE A 447 -8.35 -10.07 15.18
CA ILE A 447 -9.07 -9.43 14.08
C ILE A 447 -8.81 -10.26 12.82
N LEU A 448 -9.89 -10.80 12.26
CA LEU A 448 -9.88 -11.54 11.01
C LEU A 448 -10.54 -10.72 9.92
N GLN A 449 -9.79 -10.42 8.86
CA GLN A 449 -10.27 -9.77 7.65
C GLN A 449 -10.18 -10.76 6.49
N ARG A 450 -11.25 -10.91 5.74
CA ARG A 450 -11.30 -11.76 4.55
C ARG A 450 -12.12 -11.10 3.46
N GLY A 451 -11.67 -11.25 2.24
CA GLY A 451 -12.36 -10.62 1.13
C GLY A 451 -11.94 -11.17 -0.22
N PHE A 452 -12.56 -10.63 -1.24
CA PHE A 452 -12.18 -10.84 -2.62
C PHE A 452 -12.31 -9.54 -3.42
N SER A 453 -11.58 -9.46 -4.51
CA SER A 453 -11.74 -8.43 -5.54
C SER A 453 -11.64 -9.08 -6.91
N ILE A 454 -12.53 -8.67 -7.80
CA ILE A 454 -12.54 -9.06 -9.21
C ILE A 454 -12.48 -7.77 -10.02
N ASN A 455 -11.50 -7.69 -10.90
CA ASN A 455 -11.38 -6.61 -11.87
C ASN A 455 -11.37 -7.18 -13.28
N ILE A 456 -12.24 -6.66 -14.13
CA ILE A 456 -12.30 -6.97 -15.56
C ILE A 456 -12.01 -5.68 -16.30
N ALA A 457 -10.99 -5.66 -17.13
CA ALA A 457 -10.67 -4.52 -17.97
C ALA A 457 -10.70 -4.92 -19.45
N HIS A 458 -11.22 -4.01 -20.28
CA HIS A 458 -11.34 -4.16 -21.72
C HIS A 458 -10.84 -2.90 -22.44
N ASN A 459 -9.95 -3.09 -23.39
CA ASN A 459 -9.46 -2.00 -24.24
C ASN A 459 -10.44 -1.80 -25.41
N LEU A 460 -11.23 -0.72 -25.36
CA LEU A 460 -12.16 -0.33 -26.44
C LEU A 460 -11.39 0.18 -27.66
N SER A 461 -10.26 0.84 -27.42
CA SER A 461 -9.34 1.33 -28.45
C SER A 461 -7.92 1.43 -27.88
N ALA A 462 -6.96 1.87 -28.68
CA ALA A 462 -5.59 2.14 -28.23
C ALA A 462 -5.50 3.24 -27.15
N ILE A 463 -6.50 4.10 -27.04
CA ILE A 463 -6.51 5.25 -26.11
C ILE A 463 -7.62 5.18 -25.07
N THR A 464 -8.58 4.28 -25.21
CA THR A 464 -9.76 4.22 -24.33
C THR A 464 -9.93 2.81 -23.78
N HIS A 465 -10.10 2.71 -22.47
CA HIS A 465 -10.37 1.45 -21.79
C HIS A 465 -11.50 1.58 -20.77
N VAL A 466 -12.23 0.50 -20.58
CA VAL A 466 -13.26 0.35 -19.56
C VAL A 466 -12.83 -0.72 -18.56
N SER A 467 -13.10 -0.50 -17.28
CA SER A 467 -12.91 -1.52 -16.27
C SER A 467 -14.09 -1.61 -15.31
N LEU A 468 -14.40 -2.84 -14.91
CA LEU A 468 -15.40 -3.16 -13.91
C LEU A 468 -14.70 -3.81 -12.71
N THR A 469 -14.91 -3.25 -11.52
CA THR A 469 -14.34 -3.77 -10.28
C THR A 469 -15.46 -4.10 -9.32
N THR A 470 -15.44 -5.28 -8.75
CA THR A 470 -16.26 -5.64 -7.59
C THR A 470 -15.38 -6.16 -6.49
N SER A 471 -15.63 -5.70 -5.27
CA SER A 471 -14.92 -6.19 -4.09
C SER A 471 -15.87 -6.34 -2.91
N ARG A 472 -15.56 -7.32 -2.07
CA ARG A 472 -16.23 -7.49 -0.78
C ARG A 472 -15.20 -7.86 0.26
N GLN A 473 -15.28 -7.18 1.41
CA GLN A 473 -14.43 -7.46 2.56
C GLN A 473 -15.25 -7.55 3.82
N LYS A 474 -14.98 -8.57 4.62
CA LYS A 474 -15.58 -8.78 5.94
C LYS A 474 -14.49 -8.76 7.00
N SER A 475 -14.65 -7.91 8.01
CA SER A 475 -13.84 -7.84 9.22
C SER A 475 -14.61 -8.44 10.37
N THR A 476 -13.99 -9.34 11.15
CA THR A 476 -14.58 -9.94 12.36
C THR A 476 -13.57 -9.83 13.50
N GLY A 477 -14.06 -9.39 14.66
CA GLY A 477 -13.28 -9.33 15.89
C GLY A 477 -13.82 -10.35 16.89
N ASN A 478 -12.90 -11.12 17.51
CA ASN A 478 -13.23 -12.05 18.57
C ASN A 478 -12.97 -11.37 19.92
N GLY A 479 -14.00 -11.00 20.62
CA GLY A 479 -13.98 -10.37 21.94
C GLY A 479 -15.26 -10.72 22.70
N ASN A 480 -15.53 -10.04 23.82
CA ASN A 480 -16.76 -10.24 24.60
C ASN A 480 -18.03 -9.93 23.78
N ASN A 481 -17.90 -9.04 22.78
CA ASN A 481 -18.93 -8.77 21.79
C ASN A 481 -18.37 -9.13 20.40
N ARG A 482 -19.10 -9.94 19.64
CA ARG A 482 -18.74 -10.25 18.27
C ARG A 482 -18.91 -9.02 17.39
N LEU A 483 -17.80 -8.45 16.94
CA LEU A 483 -17.79 -7.31 16.05
C LEU A 483 -17.74 -7.81 14.62
N GLU A 484 -18.61 -7.29 13.79
CA GLU A 484 -18.63 -7.58 12.35
C GLU A 484 -18.79 -6.27 11.56
N ALA A 485 -18.00 -6.13 10.50
CA ALA A 485 -18.18 -5.10 9.50
C ALA A 485 -17.98 -5.71 8.11
N THR A 486 -18.82 -5.34 7.17
CA THR A 486 -18.71 -5.81 5.78
C THR A 486 -18.80 -4.60 4.84
N THR A 487 -17.81 -4.48 3.97
CA THR A 487 -17.80 -3.48 2.88
C THR A 487 -17.97 -4.20 1.56
N SER A 488 -18.90 -3.76 0.73
CA SER A 488 -19.10 -4.23 -0.65
C SER A 488 -19.02 -3.01 -1.57
N MET A 489 -18.23 -3.11 -2.65
CA MET A 489 -18.05 -2.04 -3.62
C MET A 489 -18.22 -2.58 -5.04
N TYR A 490 -18.92 -1.81 -5.86
CA TYR A 490 -19.07 -2.03 -7.30
C TYR A 490 -18.67 -0.75 -8.00
N GLN A 491 -17.77 -0.84 -8.96
CA GLN A 491 -17.22 0.32 -9.64
C GLN A 491 -17.06 0.04 -11.13
N ALA A 492 -17.48 0.99 -11.96
CA ALA A 492 -17.24 0.99 -13.38
C ALA A 492 -16.42 2.25 -13.74
N ASN A 493 -15.33 2.07 -14.49
CA ASN A 493 -14.45 3.15 -14.89
C ASN A 493 -14.34 3.17 -16.42
N LEU A 494 -14.42 4.33 -16.99
CA LEU A 494 -14.08 4.61 -18.38
C LEU A 494 -12.95 5.64 -18.37
N ASN A 495 -11.79 5.29 -18.92
CA ASN A 495 -10.64 6.18 -18.99
C ASN A 495 -10.17 6.30 -20.44
N SER A 496 -9.74 7.51 -20.82
CA SER A 496 -9.27 7.81 -22.16
C SER A 496 -8.10 8.79 -22.14
N ASN A 497 -7.14 8.57 -23.02
CA ASN A 497 -6.11 9.55 -23.32
C ASN A 497 -6.69 10.60 -24.26
N LEU A 498 -7.01 11.78 -23.73
CA LEU A 498 -7.59 12.90 -24.47
C LEU A 498 -6.56 13.65 -25.33
N GLY A 499 -5.28 13.46 -25.02
CA GLY A 499 -4.14 14.04 -25.72
C GLY A 499 -2.84 13.38 -25.27
N ALA A 500 -1.70 13.83 -25.82
CA ALA A 500 -0.38 13.26 -25.52
C ALA A 500 -0.01 13.37 -24.03
N ARG A 501 -0.53 14.37 -23.32
CA ARG A 501 -0.24 14.69 -21.93
C ARG A 501 -1.50 14.84 -21.07
N THR A 502 -2.67 14.54 -21.62
CA THR A 502 -3.96 14.73 -20.95
C THR A 502 -4.72 13.43 -20.91
N THR A 503 -5.16 13.03 -19.73
CA THR A 503 -6.04 11.88 -19.52
C THR A 503 -7.34 12.32 -18.88
N GLY A 504 -8.43 11.67 -19.24
CA GLY A 504 -9.74 11.90 -18.65
C GLY A 504 -10.42 10.59 -18.27
N GLY A 505 -11.29 10.64 -17.27
CA GLY A 505 -12.01 9.46 -16.84
C GLY A 505 -13.35 9.77 -16.21
N ILE A 506 -14.25 8.80 -16.29
CA ILE A 506 -15.54 8.80 -15.59
C ILE A 506 -15.62 7.50 -14.80
N THR A 507 -16.00 7.62 -13.53
CA THR A 507 -16.21 6.49 -12.63
C THR A 507 -17.61 6.54 -12.03
N ILE A 508 -18.29 5.41 -12.05
CA ILE A 508 -19.55 5.20 -11.31
C ILE A 508 -19.26 4.18 -10.22
N ARG A 509 -19.62 4.51 -8.98
CA ARG A 509 -19.35 3.67 -7.82
C ARG A 509 -20.59 3.50 -6.95
N HIS A 510 -20.82 2.28 -6.51
CA HIS A 510 -21.74 1.93 -5.44
C HIS A 510 -20.99 1.28 -4.29
N THR A 511 -21.15 1.80 -3.08
CA THR A 511 -20.53 1.28 -1.85
C THR A 511 -21.61 0.97 -0.83
N LYS A 512 -21.55 -0.23 -0.24
CA LYS A 512 -22.39 -0.63 0.89
C LYS A 512 -21.49 -1.05 2.05
N PHE A 513 -21.69 -0.42 3.19
CA PHE A 513 -21.05 -0.78 4.45
C PHE A 513 -22.11 -1.24 5.45
N GLU A 514 -21.88 -2.39 6.06
CA GLU A 514 -22.78 -3.04 7.01
C GLU A 514 -22.03 -3.30 8.31
N ASN A 515 -22.49 -2.71 9.39
CA ASN A 515 -22.10 -3.04 10.75
C ASN A 515 -23.30 -2.77 11.69
N SER A 516 -23.16 -3.08 12.98
CA SER A 516 -24.24 -2.91 13.96
C SER A 516 -24.50 -1.46 14.38
N THR A 517 -23.55 -0.53 14.16
CA THR A 517 -23.59 0.82 14.73
C THR A 517 -23.82 1.90 13.68
N ASN A 518 -23.18 1.81 12.54
CA ASN A 518 -23.21 2.89 11.54
C ASN A 518 -23.19 2.34 10.10
N PRO A 519 -24.22 1.57 9.67
CA PRO A 519 -24.30 1.09 8.29
C PRO A 519 -24.58 2.26 7.34
N PHE A 520 -24.00 2.22 6.12
CA PHE A 520 -24.29 3.21 5.10
C PHE A 520 -24.31 2.61 3.69
N THR A 521 -24.90 3.35 2.77
CA THR A 521 -24.76 3.16 1.32
C THR A 521 -24.41 4.47 0.67
N GLU A 522 -23.56 4.43 -0.36
CA GLU A 522 -23.15 5.57 -1.17
C GLU A 522 -23.23 5.21 -2.64
N ASN A 523 -23.81 6.12 -3.46
CA ASN A 523 -23.68 6.12 -4.90
C ASN A 523 -22.92 7.38 -5.31
N ALA A 524 -21.87 7.22 -6.11
CA ALA A 524 -21.05 8.34 -6.55
C ALA A 524 -20.79 8.29 -8.06
N ILE A 525 -20.73 9.47 -8.67
CA ILE A 525 -20.27 9.68 -10.04
C ILE A 525 -19.04 10.60 -9.96
N ILE A 526 -17.94 10.18 -10.53
CA ILE A 526 -16.64 10.84 -10.40
C ILE A 526 -16.11 11.14 -11.80
N GLY A 527 -15.87 12.42 -12.08
CA GLY A 527 -15.18 12.89 -13.28
C GLY A 527 -13.74 13.28 -12.94
N THR A 528 -12.78 12.89 -13.76
CA THR A 528 -11.37 13.23 -13.57
C THR A 528 -10.74 13.73 -14.84
N VAL A 529 -9.90 14.77 -14.74
CA VAL A 529 -8.99 15.22 -15.79
C VAL A 529 -7.61 15.41 -15.19
N SER A 530 -6.59 14.87 -15.83
CA SER A 530 -5.20 15.01 -15.40
C SER A 530 -4.32 15.45 -16.56
N VAL A 531 -3.46 16.42 -16.30
CA VAL A 531 -2.48 16.95 -17.25
C VAL A 531 -1.09 16.78 -16.67
N ILE A 532 -0.16 16.28 -17.49
CA ILE A 532 1.26 16.14 -17.17
C ILE A 532 2.02 17.15 -18.04
N PHE A 533 2.96 17.88 -17.46
CA PHE A 533 3.75 18.93 -18.12
C PHE A 533 5.15 18.47 -18.51
#